data_9019b2ddc453771050dab5a2fe135f1b
#
_entry.id   9019b2ddc453771050dab5a2fe135f1b
#
_cell.length_a   1.000
_cell.length_b   1.000
_cell.length_c   1.000
_cell.angle_alpha   90.00
_cell.angle_beta   90.00
_cell.angle_gamma   90.00
#
_symmetry.space_group_name_H-M   'P 1'
#
loop_
_entity.id
_entity.type
_entity.pdbx_description
1 polymer ?
#
loop_
_entity_poly.entity_id
_entity_poly.type
_entity_poly.pdbx_seq_one_letter_code
_entity_poly.pdbx_strand_id
1 'polypeptide(L)'
;MNRMFSVASIVLAAGAGAAAIGVAGQPAEGQHAQEAPAITAYTIQLGVSGYSPVSYLARNRAEPGSPLHRAEHQGVTYFFTDANQVKAFKAAPDRYLPAYGGYCAFGCSVDSKFVPDPTSFEIIDGRTHLFLKNEEVDARQLWRDADEREARSKADAFWKNANSK
;
A
#
# COMPACT_ATOMS: atom_id res chain seq x y z
N MET A 1 -11.35 53.95 -23.42
CA MET A 1 -12.33 54.82 -22.75
C MET A 1 -12.17 54.55 -21.26
N ASN A 2 -11.29 55.33 -20.57
CA ASN A 2 -11.58 56.53 -19.78
C ASN A 2 -12.52 56.19 -18.60
N ARG A 3 -12.20 56.39 -17.34
CA ARG A 3 -11.57 57.47 -16.55
C ARG A 3 -11.27 56.91 -15.15
N MET A 4 -10.15 56.99 -14.45
CA MET A 4 -9.51 58.17 -13.82
C MET A 4 -10.44 59.11 -13.04
N PHE A 5 -10.21 59.21 -11.73
CA PHE A 5 -10.18 60.36 -10.85
C PHE A 5 -10.01 59.84 -9.42
N SER A 6 -9.00 60.03 -8.71
CA SER A 6 -8.18 61.15 -8.24
C SER A 6 -8.84 62.06 -7.18
N VAL A 7 -8.00 62.31 -6.21
CA VAL A 7 -7.75 63.44 -5.29
C VAL A 7 -8.49 63.45 -3.97
N ALA A 8 -7.74 63.38 -2.90
CA ALA A 8 -7.10 64.44 -2.06
C ALA A 8 -8.11 64.98 -1.03
N SER A 9 -7.84 65.41 0.11
CA SER A 9 -6.71 65.99 0.83
C SER A 9 -7.15 66.30 2.27
N ILE A 10 -6.18 66.20 3.19
CA ILE A 10 -5.87 67.14 4.29
C ILE A 10 -7.00 67.63 5.20
N VAL A 11 -6.83 67.53 6.54
CA VAL A 11 -6.65 68.64 7.46
C VAL A 11 -6.14 68.20 8.83
N LEU A 12 -5.15 68.94 9.26
CA LEU A 12 -4.45 69.02 10.53
C LEU A 12 -5.34 69.61 11.64
N ALA A 13 -5.29 69.06 12.85
CA ALA A 13 -5.48 69.84 14.05
C ALA A 13 -4.80 69.25 15.27
N ALA A 14 -3.95 70.06 15.86
CA ALA A 14 -3.21 69.79 17.10
C ALA A 14 -4.14 69.99 18.32
N GLY A 15 -3.91 69.17 19.33
CA GLY A 15 -4.50 69.34 20.66
C GLY A 15 -3.67 68.61 21.69
N ALA A 16 -2.92 69.35 22.51
CA ALA A 16 -2.15 68.86 23.65
C ALA A 16 -3.04 68.53 24.84
N GLY A 17 -2.75 67.48 25.56
CA GLY A 17 -3.41 67.15 26.81
C GLY A 17 -2.91 65.90 27.55
N ALA A 18 -2.00 66.13 28.47
CA ALA A 18 -1.82 65.43 29.76
C ALA A 18 -1.78 63.93 29.89
N ALA A 19 -0.71 63.50 30.49
CA ALA A 19 -0.29 62.24 31.06
C ALA A 19 -1.36 61.43 31.86
N ALA A 20 -1.43 60.13 31.53
CA ALA A 20 -1.82 59.13 32.47
C ALA A 20 -0.93 57.87 32.26
N ILE A 21 -0.22 57.52 33.32
CA ILE A 21 0.66 56.35 33.37
C ILE A 21 -0.25 55.12 33.46
N GLY A 22 -0.48 54.48 32.32
CA GLY A 22 -1.11 53.17 32.25
C GLY A 22 -0.02 52.12 32.05
N VAL A 23 0.16 51.25 33.02
CA VAL A 23 0.96 50.04 32.86
C VAL A 23 0.28 49.18 31.81
N ALA A 24 0.79 49.26 30.59
CA ALA A 24 0.37 48.36 29.51
C ALA A 24 0.98 46.99 29.81
N GLY A 25 0.09 46.09 30.22
CA GLY A 25 0.41 44.65 30.19
C GLY A 25 0.72 44.28 28.76
N GLN A 26 1.90 43.74 28.54
CA GLN A 26 2.27 43.11 27.27
C GLN A 26 1.30 42.00 26.97
N PRO A 27 0.74 41.89 25.77
CA PRO A 27 0.04 40.70 25.35
C PRO A 27 1.06 39.54 25.35
N ALA A 28 0.75 38.48 26.06
CA ALA A 28 1.49 37.23 26.02
C ALA A 28 1.65 36.84 24.55
N GLU A 29 2.88 36.84 24.08
CA GLU A 29 3.23 36.28 22.77
C GLU A 29 2.67 34.88 22.69
N GLY A 30 1.86 34.65 21.69
CA GLY A 30 1.24 33.38 21.40
C GLY A 30 2.30 32.29 21.40
N GLN A 31 2.12 31.34 22.28
CA GLN A 31 2.79 30.07 22.19
C GLN A 31 2.51 29.52 20.80
N HIS A 32 3.53 29.50 19.95
CA HIS A 32 3.49 28.72 18.73
C HIS A 32 3.11 27.30 19.14
N ALA A 33 1.86 26.94 18.91
CA ALA A 33 1.44 25.57 18.97
C ALA A 33 2.37 24.82 18.00
N GLN A 34 3.30 24.08 18.56
CA GLN A 34 4.21 23.24 17.81
C GLN A 34 3.31 22.23 17.12
N GLU A 35 3.06 22.47 15.85
CA GLU A 35 2.28 21.57 15.01
C GLU A 35 2.97 20.21 15.09
N ALA A 36 2.29 19.26 15.72
CA ALA A 36 2.80 17.90 15.82
C ALA A 36 3.15 17.43 14.41
N PRO A 37 4.32 16.82 14.19
CA PRO A 37 4.70 16.38 12.85
C PRO A 37 3.57 15.53 12.30
N ALA A 38 3.07 15.90 11.12
CA ALA A 38 2.07 15.13 10.43
C ALA A 38 2.57 13.69 10.35
N ILE A 39 1.88 12.76 11.03
CA ILE A 39 2.19 11.34 10.93
C ILE A 39 1.88 10.98 9.49
N THR A 40 2.91 10.94 8.66
CA THR A 40 2.79 10.40 7.31
C THR A 40 2.35 8.97 7.47
N ALA A 41 1.11 8.68 7.08
CA ALA A 41 0.61 7.32 7.09
C ALA A 41 1.48 6.50 6.13
N TYR A 42 2.43 5.74 6.68
CA TYR A 42 3.19 4.78 5.91
C TYR A 42 2.22 3.69 5.47
N THR A 43 1.85 3.69 4.20
CA THR A 43 1.12 2.57 3.62
C THR A 43 2.09 1.40 3.53
N ILE A 44 1.96 0.46 4.46
CA ILE A 44 2.72 -0.80 4.41
C ILE A 44 2.15 -1.61 3.26
N GLN A 45 2.96 -1.87 2.24
CA GLN A 45 2.59 -2.82 1.21
C GLN A 45 2.63 -4.23 1.80
N LEU A 46 1.45 -4.80 2.05
CA LEU A 46 1.31 -6.11 2.68
C LEU A 46 1.21 -7.21 1.60
N GLY A 47 2.15 -8.14 1.65
CA GLY A 47 2.17 -9.27 0.72
C GLY A 47 1.10 -10.31 1.03
N VAL A 48 0.51 -10.89 -0.01
CA VAL A 48 -0.49 -11.99 0.06
C VAL A 48 -1.64 -11.67 1.02
N SER A 49 -2.06 -10.40 1.07
CA SER A 49 -3.15 -9.93 1.97
C SER A 49 -2.96 -10.34 3.43
N GLY A 50 -1.70 -10.47 3.89
CA GLY A 50 -1.37 -10.85 5.27
C GLY A 50 -1.39 -12.34 5.57
N TYR A 51 -1.62 -13.18 4.57
CA TYR A 51 -1.45 -14.63 4.73
C TYR A 51 0.02 -15.02 4.60
N SER A 52 0.40 -16.11 5.28
CA SER A 52 1.79 -16.57 5.26
C SER A 52 2.14 -17.23 3.93
N PRO A 53 3.12 -16.69 3.17
CA PRO A 53 3.56 -17.34 1.94
C PRO A 53 4.22 -18.71 2.18
N VAL A 54 4.77 -18.94 3.37
CA VAL A 54 5.40 -20.22 3.74
C VAL A 54 4.35 -21.33 3.92
N SER A 55 3.19 -21.01 4.48
CA SER A 55 2.15 -21.99 4.79
C SER A 55 1.62 -22.72 3.56
N TYR A 56 1.52 -22.03 2.43
CA TYR A 56 1.08 -22.65 1.18
C TYR A 56 1.94 -23.88 0.81
N LEU A 57 3.27 -23.69 0.77
CA LEU A 57 4.17 -24.78 0.38
C LEU A 57 4.45 -25.77 1.53
N ALA A 58 4.60 -25.26 2.76
CA ALA A 58 5.00 -26.10 3.88
C ALA A 58 3.84 -26.95 4.45
N ARG A 59 2.61 -26.47 4.32
CA ARG A 59 1.43 -27.05 4.96
C ARG A 59 0.27 -27.30 4.00
N ASN A 60 0.41 -26.90 2.74
CA ASN A 60 -0.65 -26.91 1.74
C ASN A 60 -1.93 -26.20 2.24
N ARG A 61 -1.76 -25.07 2.91
CA ARG A 61 -2.86 -24.33 3.55
C ARG A 61 -2.65 -22.84 3.46
N ALA A 62 -3.74 -22.10 3.24
CA ALA A 62 -3.79 -20.67 3.42
C ALA A 62 -3.98 -20.36 4.91
N GLU A 63 -2.99 -19.76 5.55
CA GLU A 63 -3.04 -19.43 6.98
C GLU A 63 -2.77 -17.94 7.16
N PRO A 64 -3.67 -17.20 7.85
CA PRO A 64 -3.40 -15.81 8.23
C PRO A 64 -2.11 -15.73 9.04
N GLY A 65 -1.24 -14.81 8.68
CA GLY A 65 -0.04 -14.49 9.45
C GLY A 65 -0.34 -13.52 10.58
N SER A 66 0.63 -13.38 11.48
CA SER A 66 0.58 -12.42 12.58
C SER A 66 1.56 -11.28 12.32
N PRO A 67 1.21 -10.03 12.58
CA PRO A 67 2.16 -8.90 12.51
C PRO A 67 3.33 -9.02 13.49
N LEU A 68 3.23 -9.89 14.50
CA LEU A 68 4.33 -10.21 15.42
C LEU A 68 5.41 -11.06 14.75
N HIS A 69 5.07 -11.79 13.71
CA HIS A 69 5.96 -12.64 12.92
C HIS A 69 6.03 -12.10 11.49
N ARG A 70 6.93 -11.16 11.24
CA ARG A 70 7.02 -10.46 9.97
C ARG A 70 8.43 -10.45 9.40
N ALA A 71 8.53 -10.35 8.10
CA ALA A 71 9.75 -10.03 7.39
C ALA A 71 9.44 -9.11 6.21
N GLU A 72 10.41 -8.31 5.83
CA GLU A 72 10.35 -7.49 4.63
C GLU A 72 11.20 -8.12 3.53
N HIS A 73 10.71 -8.09 2.31
CA HIS A 73 11.44 -8.49 1.13
C HIS A 73 11.02 -7.61 -0.05
N GLN A 74 11.99 -6.97 -0.71
CA GLN A 74 11.77 -6.07 -1.87
C GLN A 74 10.71 -4.98 -1.60
N GLY A 75 10.73 -4.38 -0.40
CA GLY A 75 9.79 -3.32 -0.01
C GLY A 75 8.38 -3.80 0.34
N VAL A 76 8.13 -5.11 0.34
CA VAL A 76 6.85 -5.72 0.72
C VAL A 76 7.00 -6.40 2.08
N THR A 77 6.06 -6.13 2.98
CA THR A 77 5.99 -6.79 4.29
C THR A 77 5.14 -8.05 4.20
N TYR A 78 5.68 -9.15 4.71
CA TYR A 78 5.00 -10.44 4.78
C TYR A 78 4.78 -10.84 6.23
N PHE A 79 3.60 -11.39 6.52
CA PHE A 79 3.27 -11.96 7.83
C PHE A 79 3.37 -13.48 7.79
N PHE A 80 3.68 -14.07 8.95
CA PHE A 80 3.88 -15.51 9.11
C PHE A 80 3.14 -16.01 10.34
N THR A 81 2.87 -17.30 10.42
CA THR A 81 2.18 -17.90 11.57
C THR A 81 3.07 -17.99 12.80
N ASP A 82 4.38 -18.12 12.61
CA ASP A 82 5.35 -18.32 13.67
C ASP A 82 6.79 -17.90 13.27
N ALA A 83 7.69 -17.87 14.26
CA ALA A 83 9.09 -17.48 14.04
C ALA A 83 9.88 -18.45 13.14
N ASN A 84 9.50 -19.74 13.08
CA ASN A 84 10.17 -20.70 12.20
C ASN A 84 9.86 -20.40 10.74
N GLN A 85 8.64 -19.99 10.43
CA GLN A 85 8.28 -19.54 9.09
C GLN A 85 9.01 -18.27 8.68
N VAL A 86 9.18 -17.29 9.60
CA VAL A 86 10.03 -16.10 9.36
C VAL A 86 11.46 -16.53 8.99
N LYS A 87 12.03 -17.47 9.74
CA LYS A 87 13.39 -17.99 9.48
C LYS A 87 13.46 -18.69 8.13
N ALA A 88 12.50 -19.55 7.81
CA ALA A 88 12.43 -20.25 6.54
C ALA A 88 12.32 -19.29 5.34
N PHE A 89 11.45 -18.27 5.46
CA PHE A 89 11.28 -17.26 4.43
C PHE A 89 12.57 -16.45 4.21
N LYS A 90 13.20 -15.97 5.28
CA LYS A 90 14.47 -15.21 5.18
C LYS A 90 15.61 -16.01 4.56
N ALA A 91 15.61 -17.33 4.73
CA ALA A 91 16.64 -18.19 4.15
C ALA A 91 16.46 -18.39 2.63
N ALA A 92 15.22 -18.38 2.13
CA ALA A 92 14.93 -18.61 0.72
C ALA A 92 13.62 -17.91 0.31
N PRO A 93 13.55 -16.56 0.27
CA PRO A 93 12.30 -15.85 0.03
C PRO A 93 11.69 -16.20 -1.32
N ASP A 94 12.46 -16.26 -2.39
CA ASP A 94 11.98 -16.53 -3.75
C ASP A 94 11.25 -17.87 -3.88
N ARG A 95 11.59 -18.84 -3.02
CA ARG A 95 10.91 -20.13 -2.97
C ARG A 95 9.45 -20.01 -2.55
N TYR A 96 9.17 -19.08 -1.63
CA TYR A 96 7.85 -18.95 -1.01
C TYR A 96 7.00 -17.86 -1.65
N LEU A 97 7.60 -16.98 -2.45
CA LEU A 97 6.83 -15.97 -3.15
C LEU A 97 5.89 -16.61 -4.18
N PRO A 98 4.61 -16.24 -4.21
CA PRO A 98 3.68 -16.73 -5.22
C PRO A 98 4.13 -16.35 -6.62
N ALA A 99 3.70 -17.14 -7.60
CA ALA A 99 3.82 -16.80 -9.00
C ALA A 99 3.17 -15.43 -9.28
N TYR A 100 3.63 -14.76 -10.30
CA TYR A 100 3.07 -13.49 -10.79
C TYR A 100 2.95 -12.41 -9.69
N GLY A 101 3.94 -12.36 -8.78
CA GLY A 101 3.98 -11.37 -7.69
C GLY A 101 2.78 -11.44 -6.73
N GLY A 102 2.06 -12.56 -6.72
CA GLY A 102 0.87 -12.73 -5.90
C GLY A 102 -0.42 -12.20 -6.53
N TYR A 103 -0.43 -11.84 -7.82
CA TYR A 103 -1.66 -11.56 -8.56
C TYR A 103 -2.35 -12.85 -9.00
N CYS A 104 -3.63 -12.74 -9.38
CA CYS A 104 -4.42 -13.86 -9.89
C CYS A 104 -3.76 -14.46 -11.15
N ALA A 105 -3.44 -15.77 -11.11
CA ALA A 105 -2.78 -16.45 -12.21
C ALA A 105 -3.63 -16.47 -13.49
N PHE A 106 -4.93 -16.75 -13.36
CA PHE A 106 -5.87 -16.67 -14.49
C PHE A 106 -5.97 -15.25 -15.03
N GLY A 107 -5.98 -14.23 -14.16
CA GLY A 107 -5.95 -12.84 -14.58
C GLY A 107 -4.74 -12.53 -15.46
N CYS A 108 -3.55 -13.02 -15.06
CA CYS A 108 -2.34 -12.85 -15.86
C CYS A 108 -2.42 -13.55 -17.23
N SER A 109 -3.16 -14.67 -17.36
CA SER A 109 -3.36 -15.34 -18.65
C SER A 109 -4.28 -14.60 -19.60
N VAL A 110 -5.01 -13.62 -19.09
CA VAL A 110 -5.88 -12.73 -19.89
C VAL A 110 -5.41 -11.26 -19.80
N ASP A 111 -4.10 -11.06 -19.67
CA ASP A 111 -3.40 -9.78 -19.69
C ASP A 111 -3.86 -8.78 -18.61
N SER A 112 -4.27 -9.28 -17.45
CA SER A 112 -4.81 -8.45 -16.35
C SER A 112 -4.24 -8.81 -15.00
N LYS A 113 -4.11 -7.80 -14.11
CA LYS A 113 -3.71 -7.97 -12.72
C LYS A 113 -4.92 -7.82 -11.82
N PHE A 114 -5.40 -8.93 -11.26
CA PHE A 114 -6.46 -8.93 -10.26
C PHE A 114 -5.91 -9.32 -8.89
N VAL A 115 -6.45 -8.71 -7.85
CA VAL A 115 -6.15 -9.10 -6.47
C VAL A 115 -6.82 -10.46 -6.21
N PRO A 116 -6.08 -11.49 -5.81
CA PRO A 116 -6.65 -12.81 -5.55
C PRO A 116 -7.30 -12.89 -4.18
N ASP A 117 -8.14 -13.91 -3.99
CA ASP A 117 -8.48 -14.42 -2.68
C ASP A 117 -7.33 -15.31 -2.18
N PRO A 118 -6.68 -14.99 -1.05
CA PRO A 118 -5.55 -15.77 -0.54
C PRO A 118 -5.91 -17.22 -0.19
N THR A 119 -7.18 -17.54 -0.01
CA THR A 119 -7.64 -18.92 0.25
C THR A 119 -7.84 -19.73 -1.03
N SER A 120 -7.89 -19.06 -2.19
CA SER A 120 -8.03 -19.70 -3.50
C SER A 120 -6.65 -19.85 -4.15
N PHE A 121 -6.04 -21.02 -3.99
CA PHE A 121 -4.68 -21.29 -4.47
C PHE A 121 -4.49 -22.68 -5.03
N GLU A 122 -3.41 -22.86 -5.78
CA GLU A 122 -2.85 -24.17 -6.19
C GLU A 122 -1.33 -24.14 -6.11
N ILE A 123 -0.75 -25.31 -5.89
CA ILE A 123 0.70 -25.50 -5.99
C ILE A 123 0.97 -26.16 -7.35
N ILE A 124 1.60 -25.41 -8.25
CA ILE A 124 1.96 -25.87 -9.59
C ILE A 124 3.48 -25.77 -9.73
N ASP A 125 4.13 -26.87 -10.04
CA ASP A 125 5.60 -26.99 -10.14
C ASP A 125 6.35 -26.41 -8.92
N GLY A 126 5.81 -26.66 -7.72
CA GLY A 126 6.41 -26.20 -6.46
C GLY A 126 6.27 -24.69 -6.18
N ARG A 127 5.43 -23.97 -6.93
CA ARG A 127 5.11 -22.56 -6.69
C ARG A 127 3.64 -22.36 -6.39
N THR A 128 3.35 -21.47 -5.48
CA THR A 128 1.99 -21.05 -5.16
C THR A 128 1.43 -20.18 -6.28
N HIS A 129 0.29 -20.58 -6.82
CA HIS A 129 -0.52 -19.79 -7.73
C HIS A 129 -1.78 -19.36 -7.00
N LEU A 130 -2.08 -18.07 -7.02
CA LEU A 130 -3.26 -17.50 -6.36
C LEU A 130 -4.31 -17.16 -7.40
N PHE A 131 -5.58 -17.22 -7.01
CA PHE A 131 -6.71 -16.99 -7.91
C PHE A 131 -7.72 -16.04 -7.29
N LEU A 132 -8.30 -15.19 -8.11
CA LEU A 132 -9.47 -14.40 -7.73
C LEU A 132 -10.63 -15.36 -7.45
N LYS A 133 -11.30 -15.12 -6.34
CA LYS A 133 -12.56 -15.78 -6.00
C LYS A 133 -13.48 -14.81 -5.30
N ASN A 134 -14.71 -14.70 -5.80
CA ASN A 134 -15.79 -13.93 -5.20
C ASN A 134 -17.13 -14.64 -5.53
N GLU A 135 -18.25 -13.96 -5.29
CA GLU A 135 -19.58 -14.53 -5.54
C GLU A 135 -19.87 -14.77 -7.04
N GLU A 136 -19.22 -14.00 -7.93
CA GLU A 136 -19.46 -14.03 -9.36
C GLU A 136 -18.43 -14.89 -10.13
N VAL A 137 -17.19 -14.97 -9.63
CA VAL A 137 -16.06 -15.56 -10.35
C VAL A 137 -15.26 -16.50 -9.45
N ASP A 138 -15.04 -17.72 -9.90
CA ASP A 138 -14.00 -18.61 -9.40
C ASP A 138 -12.92 -18.79 -10.49
N ALA A 139 -11.90 -17.93 -10.43
CA ALA A 139 -10.83 -17.92 -11.42
C ALA A 139 -9.95 -19.19 -11.37
N ARG A 140 -9.94 -19.92 -10.23
CA ARG A 140 -9.27 -21.21 -10.15
C ARG A 140 -9.98 -22.27 -10.97
N GLN A 141 -11.33 -22.24 -10.98
CA GLN A 141 -12.09 -23.13 -11.84
C GLN A 141 -11.86 -22.80 -13.31
N LEU A 142 -11.89 -21.50 -13.69
CA LEU A 142 -11.60 -21.07 -15.05
C LEU A 142 -10.20 -21.48 -15.51
N TRP A 143 -9.21 -21.48 -14.61
CA TRP A 143 -7.86 -21.96 -14.89
C TRP A 143 -7.82 -23.45 -15.19
N ARG A 144 -8.56 -24.26 -14.44
CA ARG A 144 -8.67 -25.71 -14.63
C ARG A 144 -9.43 -26.12 -15.87
N ASP A 145 -10.44 -25.33 -16.26
CA ASP A 145 -11.27 -25.56 -17.45
C ASP A 145 -10.55 -25.12 -18.74
N ALA A 146 -9.54 -24.26 -18.63
CA ALA A 146 -8.69 -23.87 -19.73
C ALA A 146 -7.61 -24.93 -20.03
N ASP A 147 -6.99 -24.84 -21.22
CA ASP A 147 -5.73 -25.55 -21.44
C ASP A 147 -4.66 -24.95 -20.50
N GLU A 148 -4.29 -25.68 -19.46
CA GLU A 148 -3.36 -25.20 -18.42
C GLU A 148 -2.02 -24.77 -19.01
N ARG A 149 -1.52 -25.48 -20.02
CA ARG A 149 -0.23 -25.16 -20.65
C ARG A 149 -0.32 -23.83 -21.39
N GLU A 150 -1.41 -23.62 -22.12
CA GLU A 150 -1.64 -22.38 -22.87
C GLU A 150 -1.85 -21.20 -21.89
N ALA A 151 -2.72 -21.36 -20.87
CA ALA A 151 -2.98 -20.34 -19.88
C ALA A 151 -1.71 -19.92 -19.15
N ARG A 152 -0.88 -20.88 -18.79
CA ARG A 152 0.41 -20.64 -18.12
C ARG A 152 1.40 -19.92 -19.02
N SER A 153 1.51 -20.35 -20.29
CA SER A 153 2.38 -19.67 -21.26
C SER A 153 2.00 -18.20 -21.46
N LYS A 154 0.70 -17.90 -21.53
CA LYS A 154 0.19 -16.53 -21.60
C LYS A 154 0.50 -15.73 -20.33
N ALA A 155 0.23 -16.31 -19.16
CA ALA A 155 0.51 -15.66 -17.88
C ALA A 155 2.00 -15.34 -17.70
N ASP A 156 2.89 -16.27 -18.05
CA ASP A 156 4.34 -16.09 -17.99
C ASP A 156 4.80 -14.97 -18.94
N ALA A 157 4.29 -14.95 -20.17
CA ALA A 157 4.60 -13.90 -21.14
C ALA A 157 4.13 -12.51 -20.67
N PHE A 158 2.90 -12.41 -20.16
CA PHE A 158 2.37 -11.17 -19.61
C PHE A 158 3.21 -10.70 -18.41
N TRP A 159 3.51 -11.59 -17.47
CA TRP A 159 4.28 -11.25 -16.28
C TRP A 159 5.70 -10.78 -16.60
N LYS A 160 6.37 -11.46 -17.53
CA LYS A 160 7.69 -11.05 -18.02
C LYS A 160 7.66 -9.64 -18.61
N ASN A 161 6.69 -9.35 -19.47
CA ASN A 161 6.56 -8.04 -20.10
C ASN A 161 6.21 -6.93 -19.10
N ALA A 162 5.35 -7.22 -18.11
CA ALA A 162 4.92 -6.27 -17.10
C ALA A 162 6.04 -5.87 -16.12
N ASN A 163 7.08 -6.70 -15.97
CA ASN A 163 8.22 -6.47 -15.06
C ASN A 163 9.51 -6.06 -15.79
N SER A 164 9.47 -5.88 -17.11
CA SER A 164 10.63 -5.49 -17.93
C SER A 164 10.77 -3.97 -18.09
N LYS A 165 9.95 -3.17 -17.38
CA LYS A 165 9.94 -1.71 -17.46
C LYS A 165 10.59 -1.07 -16.25
#